data_9a4cc9b69ab75d0aa6197cad35e8ffca
#
_entry.id   9a4cc9b69ab75d0aa6197cad35e8ffca
#
_cell.length_a   1.000
_cell.length_b   1.000
_cell.length_c   1.000
_cell.angle_alpha   90.00
_cell.angle_beta   90.00
_cell.angle_gamma   90.00
#
_symmetry.space_group_name_H-M   'P 1'
#
loop_
_entity.id
_entity.type
_entity.pdbx_description
1 polymer ?
#
loop_
_entity_poly.entity_id
_entity_poly.type
_entity_poly.pdbx_seq_one_letter_code
_entity_poly.pdbx_strand_id
1 'polypeptide(L)'
;MFACALLDILLAKRREVVLVDADMRNNDVADTYGAHVPTRTPDLRARSGAGWGELVEFIAEFQSHDVVMSMPGNVGSEIGDGAEYVLSAFDELGRNMNLYFLLDSGAQSINLLRLTMDVFGSKRIVAVRNERFGSAESFALWNASKTRTRLLSEGGAEIVMPELSAYAVQATAKAHPSRRYSDEMLPISVRLMVRHWLTRLASEIATSEASSSVPR
;
A
#
# COMPACT_ATOMS: atom_id res chain seq x y z
N MET A 1 0.84 0.44 -8.47
CA MET A 1 2.16 1.12 -8.37
C MET A 1 2.74 1.14 -6.94
N PHE A 2 2.04 1.64 -5.91
CA PHE A 2 2.59 1.71 -4.53
C PHE A 2 2.91 0.32 -3.96
N ALA A 3 2.00 -0.65 -4.05
CA ALA A 3 2.22 -2.02 -3.60
C ALA A 3 3.44 -2.67 -4.29
N CYS A 4 3.59 -2.46 -5.60
CA CYS A 4 4.77 -2.90 -6.36
C CYS A 4 6.07 -2.29 -5.82
N ALA A 5 6.06 -0.97 -5.53
CA ALA A 5 7.22 -0.29 -4.94
C ALA A 5 7.57 -0.83 -3.56
N LEU A 6 6.55 -1.09 -2.72
CA LEU A 6 6.73 -1.65 -1.39
C LEU A 6 7.35 -3.06 -1.46
N LEU A 7 6.86 -3.91 -2.39
CA LEU A 7 7.45 -5.23 -2.64
C LEU A 7 8.93 -5.12 -3.05
N ASP A 8 9.27 -4.24 -3.99
CA ASP A 8 10.67 -4.05 -4.41
C ASP A 8 11.56 -3.54 -3.27
N ILE A 9 11.05 -2.63 -2.42
CA ILE A 9 11.78 -2.10 -1.26
C ILE A 9 12.04 -3.22 -0.24
N LEU A 10 11.07 -4.05 0.06
CA LEU A 10 11.19 -5.15 1.02
C LEU A 10 12.14 -6.24 0.49
N LEU A 11 11.97 -6.65 -0.78
CA LEU A 11 12.84 -7.63 -1.43
C LEU A 11 14.30 -7.15 -1.53
N ALA A 12 14.53 -5.85 -1.80
CA ALA A 12 15.88 -5.27 -1.80
C ALA A 12 16.53 -5.32 -0.40
N LYS A 13 15.74 -5.28 0.66
CA LYS A 13 16.18 -5.48 2.06
C LYS A 13 16.32 -6.96 2.46
N ARG A 14 16.15 -7.88 1.50
CA ARG A 14 16.18 -9.35 1.73
C ARG A 14 15.14 -9.83 2.75
N ARG A 15 14.01 -9.15 2.83
CA ARG A 15 12.89 -9.59 3.66
C ARG A 15 12.16 -10.74 2.96
N GLU A 16 11.69 -11.69 3.75
CA GLU A 16 10.72 -12.68 3.28
C GLU A 16 9.36 -12.01 3.17
N VAL A 17 8.75 -12.07 1.99
CA VAL A 17 7.52 -11.32 1.68
C VAL A 17 6.52 -12.21 0.98
N VAL A 18 5.26 -12.07 1.32
CA VAL A 18 4.14 -12.65 0.57
C VAL A 18 3.22 -11.54 0.07
N LEU A 19 2.50 -11.82 -1.01
CA LEU A 19 1.58 -10.88 -1.65
C LEU A 19 0.14 -11.39 -1.53
N VAL A 20 -0.75 -10.50 -1.13
CA VAL A 20 -2.19 -10.64 -1.32
C VAL A 20 -2.65 -9.56 -2.29
N ASP A 21 -3.14 -9.95 -3.47
CA ASP A 21 -3.75 -9.01 -4.41
C ASP A 21 -5.26 -9.22 -4.43
N ALA A 22 -5.97 -8.35 -3.73
CA ALA A 22 -7.43 -8.43 -3.59
C ALA A 22 -8.17 -7.55 -4.62
N ASP A 23 -7.46 -6.90 -5.56
CA ASP A 23 -8.09 -6.16 -6.65
C ASP A 23 -8.41 -7.08 -7.83
N MET A 24 -9.47 -7.86 -7.70
CA MET A 24 -9.95 -8.81 -8.73
C MET A 24 -10.23 -8.18 -10.10
N ARG A 25 -10.32 -6.85 -10.20
CA ARG A 25 -10.54 -6.15 -11.48
C ARG A 25 -9.24 -5.78 -12.16
N ASN A 26 -8.16 -5.66 -11.40
CA ASN A 26 -6.87 -5.24 -11.88
C ASN A 26 -5.76 -5.92 -11.07
N ASN A 27 -5.50 -7.19 -11.37
CA ASN A 27 -4.48 -8.02 -10.71
C ASN A 27 -3.04 -7.66 -11.15
N ASP A 28 -2.76 -6.40 -11.46
CA ASP A 28 -1.47 -5.96 -11.99
C ASP A 28 -0.31 -6.24 -11.03
N VAL A 29 -0.57 -6.27 -9.73
CA VAL A 29 0.45 -6.58 -8.73
C VAL A 29 0.76 -8.09 -8.73
N ALA A 30 -0.27 -8.95 -8.74
CA ALA A 30 -0.12 -10.38 -8.83
C ALA A 30 0.53 -10.82 -10.15
N ASP A 31 0.12 -10.23 -11.27
CA ASP A 31 0.72 -10.49 -12.58
C ASP A 31 2.21 -10.14 -12.62
N THR A 32 2.61 -9.09 -11.91
CA THR A 32 4.00 -8.63 -11.87
C THR A 32 4.86 -9.42 -10.89
N TYR A 33 4.35 -9.73 -9.69
CA TYR A 33 5.16 -10.26 -8.58
C TYR A 33 4.86 -11.72 -8.24
N GLY A 34 3.77 -12.31 -8.74
CA GLY A 34 3.36 -13.67 -8.39
C GLY A 34 4.37 -14.76 -8.75
N ALA A 35 5.26 -14.51 -9.72
CA ALA A 35 6.39 -15.39 -10.02
C ALA A 35 7.59 -15.22 -9.07
N HIS A 36 7.58 -14.21 -8.21
CA HIS A 36 8.72 -13.85 -7.35
C HIS A 36 8.46 -14.06 -5.85
N VAL A 37 7.19 -14.04 -5.43
CA VAL A 37 6.79 -14.23 -4.04
C VAL A 37 5.53 -15.09 -3.94
N PRO A 38 5.32 -15.85 -2.85
CA PRO A 38 4.04 -16.54 -2.62
C PRO A 38 2.89 -15.54 -2.70
N THR A 39 1.87 -15.87 -3.48
CA THR A 39 0.79 -14.92 -3.82
C THR A 39 -0.58 -15.57 -3.67
N ARG A 40 -1.56 -14.79 -3.16
CA ARG A 40 -2.99 -15.11 -3.14
C ARG A 40 -3.80 -13.95 -3.71
N THR A 41 -4.91 -14.30 -4.35
CA THR A 41 -5.87 -13.36 -4.94
C THR A 41 -7.29 -13.65 -4.44
N PRO A 42 -7.58 -13.42 -3.14
CA PRO A 42 -8.87 -13.75 -2.55
C PRO A 42 -9.96 -12.80 -3.05
N ASP A 43 -11.16 -13.34 -3.32
CA ASP A 43 -12.34 -12.52 -3.58
C ASP A 43 -12.97 -12.02 -2.26
N LEU A 44 -12.55 -10.85 -1.81
CA LEU A 44 -13.06 -10.25 -0.56
C LEU A 44 -14.52 -9.75 -0.69
N ARG A 45 -15.09 -9.72 -1.90
CA ARG A 45 -16.48 -9.33 -2.18
C ARG A 45 -17.43 -10.50 -2.23
N ALA A 46 -16.90 -11.71 -2.18
CA ALA A 46 -17.73 -12.92 -2.15
C ALA A 46 -18.67 -12.89 -0.94
N ARG A 47 -19.99 -12.94 -1.19
CA ARG A 47 -21.01 -12.93 -0.12
C ARG A 47 -20.88 -14.05 0.90
N SER A 48 -20.21 -15.15 0.53
CA SER A 48 -19.95 -16.28 1.42
C SER A 48 -18.94 -15.97 2.54
N GLY A 49 -18.21 -14.85 2.47
CA GLY A 49 -17.10 -14.58 3.37
C GLY A 49 -15.85 -15.44 3.14
N ALA A 50 -15.89 -16.36 2.16
CA ALA A 50 -14.79 -17.30 1.90
C ALA A 50 -13.45 -16.60 1.61
N GLY A 51 -13.48 -15.48 0.87
CA GLY A 51 -12.27 -14.71 0.57
C GLY A 51 -11.57 -14.15 1.82
N TRP A 52 -12.34 -13.75 2.82
CA TRP A 52 -11.77 -13.31 4.12
C TRP A 52 -11.14 -14.47 4.89
N GLY A 53 -11.78 -15.66 4.89
CA GLY A 53 -11.20 -16.86 5.46
C GLY A 53 -9.90 -17.25 4.76
N GLU A 54 -9.89 -17.29 3.42
CA GLU A 54 -8.70 -17.57 2.62
C GLU A 54 -7.55 -16.60 2.92
N LEU A 55 -7.85 -15.31 3.09
CA LEU A 55 -6.86 -14.29 3.46
C LEU A 55 -6.22 -14.61 4.82
N VAL A 56 -7.03 -14.88 5.84
CA VAL A 56 -6.55 -15.15 7.20
C VAL A 56 -5.70 -16.40 7.24
N GLU A 57 -6.15 -17.51 6.62
CA GLU A 57 -5.40 -18.76 6.55
C GLU A 57 -4.05 -18.55 5.84
N PHE A 58 -4.02 -17.81 4.73
CA PHE A 58 -2.78 -17.50 4.03
C PHE A 58 -1.81 -16.69 4.90
N ILE A 59 -2.30 -15.68 5.64
CA ILE A 59 -1.45 -14.89 6.54
C ILE A 59 -0.95 -15.75 7.71
N ALA A 60 -1.75 -16.67 8.21
CA ALA A 60 -1.37 -17.59 9.28
C ALA A 60 -0.31 -18.62 8.82
N GLU A 61 -0.35 -19.06 7.57
CA GLU A 61 0.67 -19.93 6.98
C GLU A 61 2.06 -19.25 6.94
N PHE A 62 2.11 -17.94 6.71
CA PHE A 62 3.34 -17.18 6.53
C PHE A 62 3.66 -16.23 7.70
N GLN A 63 3.66 -16.75 8.94
CA GLN A 63 3.82 -15.94 10.17
C GLN A 63 5.12 -15.13 10.23
N SER A 64 6.23 -15.63 9.66
CA SER A 64 7.53 -14.94 9.67
C SER A 64 7.71 -13.93 8.53
N HIS A 65 6.80 -13.92 7.55
CA HIS A 65 6.92 -13.07 6.36
C HIS A 65 6.23 -11.72 6.54
N ASP A 66 6.74 -10.69 5.88
CA ASP A 66 5.97 -9.48 5.65
C ASP A 66 4.83 -9.77 4.67
N VAL A 67 3.65 -9.27 4.95
CA VAL A 67 2.51 -9.37 4.05
C VAL A 67 2.26 -8.03 3.39
N VAL A 68 2.36 -7.99 2.07
CA VAL A 68 1.93 -6.83 1.28
C VAL A 68 0.56 -7.14 0.71
N MET A 69 -0.44 -6.32 1.05
CA MET A 69 -1.80 -6.46 0.53
C MET A 69 -2.12 -5.28 -0.39
N SER A 70 -2.47 -5.60 -1.64
CA SER A 70 -3.03 -4.66 -2.61
C SER A 70 -4.56 -4.73 -2.55
N MET A 71 -5.17 -3.58 -2.28
CA MET A 71 -6.63 -3.46 -2.14
C MET A 71 -7.21 -2.63 -3.29
N PRO A 72 -8.42 -2.92 -3.77
CA PRO A 72 -9.06 -2.11 -4.78
C PRO A 72 -9.37 -0.70 -4.26
N GLY A 73 -9.24 0.32 -5.13
CA GLY A 73 -9.38 1.73 -4.75
C GLY A 73 -10.78 2.17 -4.29
N ASN A 74 -11.81 1.33 -4.49
CA ASN A 74 -13.20 1.60 -4.12
C ASN A 74 -13.67 0.69 -2.98
N VAL A 75 -12.84 0.45 -2.01
CA VAL A 75 -13.20 -0.36 -0.84
C VAL A 75 -13.94 0.53 0.16
N GLY A 76 -15.22 0.77 -0.13
CA GLY A 76 -16.12 1.52 0.74
C GLY A 76 -16.72 0.62 1.84
N SER A 77 -18.06 0.57 1.93
CA SER A 77 -18.80 -0.23 2.93
C SER A 77 -18.49 -1.73 2.93
N GLU A 78 -17.94 -2.25 1.84
CA GLU A 78 -17.63 -3.68 1.69
C GLU A 78 -16.46 -4.14 2.59
N ILE A 79 -15.53 -3.24 2.96
CA ILE A 79 -14.50 -3.57 3.98
C ILE A 79 -15.10 -3.58 5.38
N GLY A 80 -16.13 -2.77 5.65
CA GLY A 80 -16.67 -2.64 7.01
C GLY A 80 -16.99 -4.00 7.66
N ASP A 81 -17.65 -4.87 6.92
CA ASP A 81 -18.06 -6.19 7.43
C ASP A 81 -16.88 -7.16 7.62
N GLY A 82 -15.80 -7.02 6.83
CA GLY A 82 -14.61 -7.87 6.94
C GLY A 82 -13.50 -7.26 7.83
N ALA A 83 -13.54 -5.96 8.09
CA ALA A 83 -12.48 -5.27 8.81
C ALA A 83 -12.32 -5.75 10.25
N GLU A 84 -13.42 -5.92 10.99
CA GLU A 84 -13.38 -6.44 12.36
C GLU A 84 -12.80 -7.85 12.41
N TYR A 85 -13.19 -8.70 11.44
CA TYR A 85 -12.67 -10.05 11.33
C TYR A 85 -11.16 -10.08 11.08
N VAL A 86 -10.68 -9.25 10.12
CA VAL A 86 -9.25 -9.15 9.79
C VAL A 86 -8.45 -8.54 10.95
N LEU A 87 -8.97 -7.51 11.61
CA LEU A 87 -8.30 -6.90 12.77
C LEU A 87 -8.20 -7.90 13.92
N SER A 88 -9.27 -8.65 14.21
CA SER A 88 -9.25 -9.71 15.23
C SER A 88 -8.24 -10.80 14.89
N ALA A 89 -8.17 -11.23 13.62
CA ALA A 89 -7.19 -12.21 13.17
C ALA A 89 -5.75 -11.69 13.31
N PHE A 90 -5.48 -10.43 13.00
CA PHE A 90 -4.15 -9.84 13.18
C PHE A 90 -3.76 -9.74 14.65
N ASP A 91 -4.68 -9.38 15.53
CA ASP A 91 -4.45 -9.34 16.97
C ASP A 91 -4.14 -10.76 17.51
N GLU A 92 -4.89 -11.79 17.09
CA GLU A 92 -4.65 -13.20 17.46
C GLU A 92 -3.31 -13.73 16.94
N LEU A 93 -2.92 -13.34 15.73
CA LEU A 93 -1.64 -13.70 15.13
C LEU A 93 -0.47 -12.83 15.62
N GLY A 94 -0.71 -11.85 16.50
CA GLY A 94 0.30 -10.92 16.99
C GLY A 94 0.91 -10.03 15.91
N ARG A 95 0.15 -9.72 14.84
CA ARG A 95 0.65 -8.97 13.68
C ARG A 95 0.25 -7.51 13.74
N ASN A 96 1.19 -6.64 13.41
CA ASN A 96 0.92 -5.23 13.21
C ASN A 96 0.49 -4.96 11.77
N MET A 97 -0.40 -3.98 11.59
CA MET A 97 -0.88 -3.55 10.28
C MET A 97 -0.60 -2.06 10.07
N ASN A 98 -0.01 -1.72 8.93
CA ASN A 98 0.06 -0.36 8.40
C ASN A 98 -0.80 -0.26 7.15
N LEU A 99 -1.77 0.63 7.14
CA LEU A 99 -2.64 0.89 6.01
C LEU A 99 -2.17 2.16 5.29
N TYR A 100 -1.55 1.99 4.12
CA TYR A 100 -1.14 3.09 3.27
C TYR A 100 -2.30 3.56 2.39
N PHE A 101 -2.86 4.72 2.70
CA PHE A 101 -3.99 5.28 1.96
C PHE A 101 -3.49 6.31 0.94
N LEU A 102 -3.61 6.00 -0.36
CA LEU A 102 -3.15 6.87 -1.43
C LEU A 102 -4.14 8.00 -1.68
N LEU A 103 -3.66 9.23 -1.50
CA LEU A 103 -4.42 10.45 -1.78
C LEU A 103 -4.16 10.94 -3.20
N ASP A 104 -5.21 11.35 -3.88
CA ASP A 104 -5.17 12.29 -4.99
C ASP A 104 -5.40 13.74 -4.48
N SER A 105 -5.41 14.72 -5.37
CA SER A 105 -5.64 16.12 -5.02
C SER A 105 -7.11 16.48 -4.78
N GLY A 106 -8.05 15.53 -4.91
CA GLY A 106 -9.49 15.74 -4.84
C GLY A 106 -10.08 15.54 -3.45
N ALA A 107 -11.26 16.12 -3.21
CA ALA A 107 -11.98 15.99 -1.95
C ALA A 107 -12.50 14.55 -1.69
N GLN A 108 -12.70 13.76 -2.75
CA GLN A 108 -13.25 12.41 -2.62
C GLN A 108 -12.29 11.47 -1.88
N SER A 109 -11.00 11.51 -2.18
CA SER A 109 -9.99 10.70 -1.46
C SER A 109 -9.90 11.07 0.01
N ILE A 110 -10.07 12.36 0.36
CA ILE A 110 -10.10 12.82 1.75
C ILE A 110 -11.32 12.25 2.50
N ASN A 111 -12.49 12.23 1.85
CA ASN A 111 -13.70 11.65 2.46
C ASN A 111 -13.58 10.14 2.65
N LEU A 112 -13.01 9.42 1.66
CA LEU A 112 -12.76 7.98 1.77
C LEU A 112 -11.75 7.67 2.89
N LEU A 113 -10.68 8.46 2.99
CA LEU A 113 -9.73 8.33 4.10
C LEU A 113 -10.41 8.50 5.46
N ARG A 114 -11.29 9.51 5.61
CA ARG A 114 -12.04 9.71 6.85
C ARG A 114 -12.86 8.46 7.24
N LEU A 115 -13.57 7.87 6.27
CA LEU A 115 -14.32 6.62 6.50
C LEU A 115 -13.39 5.46 6.87
N THR A 116 -12.24 5.35 6.22
CA THR A 116 -11.23 4.34 6.55
C THR A 116 -10.69 4.51 7.97
N MET A 117 -10.48 5.76 8.41
CA MET A 117 -10.06 6.06 9.79
C MET A 117 -11.12 5.64 10.82
N ASP A 118 -12.41 5.79 10.50
CA ASP A 118 -13.51 5.38 11.38
C ASP A 118 -13.56 3.85 11.56
N VAL A 119 -13.10 3.08 10.58
CA VAL A 119 -13.08 1.60 10.61
C VAL A 119 -11.79 1.06 11.24
N PHE A 120 -10.63 1.50 10.77
CA PHE A 120 -9.33 0.89 11.14
C PHE A 120 -8.61 1.62 12.29
N GLY A 121 -9.06 2.81 12.65
CA GLY A 121 -8.37 3.69 13.59
C GLY A 121 -7.15 4.39 12.97
N SER A 122 -6.99 5.65 13.29
CA SER A 122 -5.97 6.52 12.69
C SER A 122 -4.53 6.04 12.88
N LYS A 123 -4.20 5.42 14.01
CA LYS A 123 -2.85 4.92 14.33
C LYS A 123 -2.29 3.92 13.33
N ARG A 124 -3.17 3.17 12.65
CA ARG A 124 -2.77 2.19 11.63
C ARG A 124 -2.64 2.80 10.25
N ILE A 125 -2.96 4.08 10.08
CA ILE A 125 -3.08 4.72 8.77
C ILE A 125 -1.90 5.63 8.50
N VAL A 126 -1.33 5.45 7.32
CA VAL A 126 -0.34 6.34 6.71
C VAL A 126 -0.97 6.96 5.45
N ALA A 127 -1.28 8.25 5.50
CA ALA A 127 -1.75 8.98 4.33
C ALA A 127 -0.58 9.20 3.36
N VAL A 128 -0.74 8.78 2.11
CA VAL A 128 0.30 8.88 1.09
C VAL A 128 -0.10 9.93 0.08
N ARG A 129 0.54 11.11 0.11
CA ARG A 129 0.39 12.10 -0.97
C ARG A 129 1.09 11.59 -2.22
N ASN A 130 0.33 11.29 -3.25
CA ASN A 130 0.87 10.79 -4.50
C ASN A 130 1.19 11.96 -5.44
N GLU A 131 2.47 12.33 -5.57
CA GLU A 131 2.93 13.45 -6.39
C GLU A 131 2.67 13.29 -7.90
N ARG A 132 2.19 12.13 -8.36
CA ARG A 132 1.63 12.00 -9.71
C ARG A 132 0.44 12.95 -9.94
N PHE A 133 -0.27 13.35 -8.89
CA PHE A 133 -1.39 14.29 -8.93
C PHE A 133 -0.98 15.75 -8.68
N GLY A 134 0.32 16.02 -8.63
CA GLY A 134 0.92 17.33 -8.47
C GLY A 134 1.78 17.49 -7.22
N SER A 135 2.38 18.65 -7.10
CA SER A 135 3.26 19.02 -5.97
C SER A 135 2.47 19.27 -4.68
N ALA A 136 3.15 19.62 -3.60
CA ALA A 136 2.55 19.88 -2.30
C ALA A 136 1.41 20.93 -2.36
N GLU A 137 1.51 21.93 -3.23
CA GLU A 137 0.50 22.97 -3.44
C GLU A 137 -0.80 22.42 -4.04
N SER A 138 -0.71 21.37 -4.87
CA SER A 138 -1.86 20.70 -5.48
C SER A 138 -2.73 20.00 -4.44
N PHE A 139 -2.18 19.70 -3.26
CA PHE A 139 -2.89 19.09 -2.13
C PHE A 139 -3.47 20.11 -1.14
N ALA A 140 -3.80 21.33 -1.59
CA ALA A 140 -4.33 22.40 -0.74
C ALA A 140 -5.56 21.97 0.06
N LEU A 141 -6.50 21.20 -0.54
CA LEU A 141 -7.67 20.66 0.17
C LEU A 141 -7.27 19.71 1.30
N TRP A 142 -6.33 18.83 1.06
CA TRP A 142 -5.79 17.94 2.07
C TRP A 142 -5.09 18.71 3.18
N ASN A 143 -4.19 19.64 2.82
CA ASN A 143 -3.40 20.43 3.76
C ASN A 143 -4.27 21.22 4.74
N ALA A 144 -5.43 21.73 4.28
CA ALA A 144 -6.38 22.48 5.08
C ALA A 144 -7.48 21.61 5.73
N SER A 145 -7.49 20.28 5.52
CA SER A 145 -8.59 19.42 5.93
C SER A 145 -8.57 19.10 7.43
N LYS A 146 -9.76 19.02 8.03
CA LYS A 146 -9.94 18.49 9.38
C LYS A 146 -9.55 17.01 9.48
N THR A 147 -9.67 16.26 8.38
CA THR A 147 -9.28 14.84 8.31
C THR A 147 -7.79 14.68 8.51
N ARG A 148 -6.95 15.53 7.89
CA ARG A 148 -5.50 15.54 8.12
C ARG A 148 -5.16 15.87 9.57
N THR A 149 -5.78 16.92 10.12
CA THR A 149 -5.55 17.31 11.51
C THR A 149 -5.90 16.16 12.46
N ARG A 150 -7.05 15.51 12.25
CA ARG A 150 -7.49 14.35 13.03
C ARG A 150 -6.50 13.18 12.91
N LEU A 151 -6.12 12.81 11.67
CA LEU A 151 -5.17 11.72 11.42
C LEU A 151 -3.90 11.87 12.24
N LEU A 152 -3.27 13.04 12.14
CA LEU A 152 -1.99 13.32 12.81
C LEU A 152 -2.14 13.42 14.34
N SER A 153 -3.22 14.02 14.84
CA SER A 153 -3.46 14.15 16.28
C SER A 153 -3.79 12.82 16.96
N GLU A 154 -4.38 11.87 16.22
CA GLU A 154 -4.70 10.51 16.69
C GLU A 154 -3.56 9.50 16.46
N GLY A 155 -2.37 9.95 16.04
CA GLY A 155 -1.17 9.13 15.92
C GLY A 155 -0.99 8.41 14.57
N GLY A 156 -1.77 8.76 13.55
CA GLY A 156 -1.49 8.38 12.18
C GLY A 156 -0.33 9.17 11.58
N ALA A 157 0.11 8.79 10.40
CA ALA A 157 1.25 9.41 9.73
C ALA A 157 0.90 9.92 8.32
N GLU A 158 1.78 10.75 7.78
CA GLU A 158 1.72 11.24 6.41
C GLU A 158 3.08 11.08 5.75
N ILE A 159 3.10 10.58 4.52
CA ILE A 159 4.30 10.48 3.69
C ILE A 159 4.03 10.99 2.28
N VAL A 160 5.11 11.17 1.53
CA VAL A 160 5.06 11.53 0.12
C VAL A 160 5.50 10.35 -0.74
N MET A 161 4.67 9.98 -1.72
CA MET A 161 5.09 9.11 -2.82
C MET A 161 5.57 10.01 -3.96
N PRO A 162 6.90 10.09 -4.23
CA PRO A 162 7.42 10.91 -5.31
C PRO A 162 6.84 10.50 -6.67
N GLU A 163 6.75 11.42 -7.61
CA GLU A 163 6.39 11.08 -8.98
C GLU A 163 7.53 10.30 -9.64
N LEU A 164 7.22 9.15 -10.22
CA LEU A 164 8.11 8.47 -11.15
C LEU A 164 7.95 9.10 -12.53
N SER A 165 9.05 9.45 -13.18
CA SER A 165 9.01 10.13 -14.49
C SER A 165 8.17 9.36 -15.50
N ALA A 166 7.41 10.08 -16.36
CA ALA A 166 6.57 9.47 -17.38
C ALA A 166 7.36 8.55 -18.32
N TYR A 167 8.63 8.88 -18.61
CA TYR A 167 9.53 8.03 -19.38
C TYR A 167 9.77 6.68 -18.71
N ALA A 168 10.07 6.67 -17.42
CA ALA A 168 10.28 5.43 -16.67
C ALA A 168 8.97 4.62 -16.54
N VAL A 169 7.84 5.27 -16.28
CA VAL A 169 6.52 4.62 -16.25
C VAL A 169 6.20 3.93 -17.58
N GLN A 170 6.41 4.62 -18.71
CA GLN A 170 6.16 4.03 -20.03
C GLN A 170 7.12 2.86 -20.34
N ALA A 171 8.38 2.96 -19.94
CA ALA A 171 9.36 1.91 -20.17
C ALA A 171 9.07 0.66 -19.33
N THR A 172 8.66 0.82 -18.08
CA THR A 172 8.25 -0.31 -17.22
C THR A 172 6.95 -0.95 -17.71
N ALA A 173 5.96 -0.15 -18.14
CA ALA A 173 4.70 -0.67 -18.69
C ALA A 173 4.86 -1.42 -20.02
N LYS A 174 5.85 -1.06 -20.84
CA LYS A 174 6.18 -1.78 -22.09
C LYS A 174 6.99 -3.05 -21.87
N ALA A 175 7.55 -3.21 -20.67
CA ALA A 175 8.25 -4.44 -20.31
C ALA A 175 7.22 -5.57 -20.15
N HIS A 176 7.73 -6.82 -20.08
CA HIS A 176 6.85 -7.98 -19.88
C HIS A 176 6.05 -7.78 -18.56
N PRO A 177 4.74 -8.14 -18.49
CA PRO A 177 3.90 -7.96 -17.31
C PRO A 177 4.50 -8.47 -16.00
N SER A 178 5.28 -9.57 -16.05
CA SER A 178 5.94 -10.15 -14.88
C SER A 178 7.27 -9.47 -14.49
N ARG A 179 7.62 -8.32 -15.08
CA ARG A 179 8.84 -7.59 -14.71
C ARG A 179 8.61 -6.64 -13.57
N ARG A 180 9.41 -6.79 -12.54
CA ARG A 180 9.45 -5.87 -11.39
C ARG A 180 10.02 -4.51 -11.81
N TYR A 181 9.73 -3.46 -11.03
CA TYR A 181 10.35 -2.15 -11.25
C TYR A 181 11.88 -2.18 -11.13
N SER A 182 12.43 -3.04 -10.28
CA SER A 182 13.87 -3.22 -10.09
C SER A 182 14.53 -4.19 -11.08
N ASP A 183 13.83 -4.62 -12.15
CA ASP A 183 14.33 -5.60 -13.10
C ASP A 183 15.60 -5.11 -13.82
N GLU A 184 16.65 -5.95 -13.81
CA GLU A 184 17.94 -5.64 -14.40
C GLU A 184 17.90 -5.57 -15.94
N MET A 185 16.88 -6.14 -16.57
CA MET A 185 16.68 -6.10 -18.03
C MET A 185 16.14 -4.76 -18.53
N LEU A 186 15.72 -3.88 -17.64
CA LEU A 186 15.32 -2.52 -18.02
C LEU A 186 16.53 -1.70 -18.48
N PRO A 187 16.36 -0.73 -19.42
CA PRO A 187 17.42 0.19 -19.82
C PRO A 187 18.09 0.85 -18.61
N ILE A 188 19.40 1.07 -18.67
CA ILE A 188 20.17 1.60 -17.54
C ILE A 188 19.62 2.95 -17.03
N SER A 189 19.17 3.84 -17.93
CA SER A 189 18.56 5.11 -17.56
C SER A 189 17.27 4.90 -16.73
N VAL A 190 16.42 3.95 -17.13
CA VAL A 190 15.18 3.61 -16.42
C VAL A 190 15.50 3.01 -15.05
N ARG A 191 16.46 2.08 -14.98
CA ARG A 191 16.90 1.49 -13.72
C ARG A 191 17.40 2.53 -12.70
N LEU A 192 18.16 3.52 -13.17
CA LEU A 192 18.66 4.60 -12.33
C LEU A 192 17.52 5.49 -11.80
N MET A 193 16.55 5.85 -12.67
CA MET A 193 15.37 6.63 -12.29
C MET A 193 14.51 5.88 -11.27
N VAL A 194 14.23 4.61 -11.52
CA VAL A 194 13.45 3.75 -10.62
C VAL A 194 14.17 3.56 -9.28
N ARG A 195 15.48 3.29 -9.28
CA ARG A 195 16.26 3.15 -8.05
C ARG A 195 16.21 4.42 -7.20
N HIS A 196 16.40 5.58 -7.81
CA HIS A 196 16.32 6.86 -7.10
C HIS A 196 14.92 7.08 -6.51
N TRP A 197 13.88 6.80 -7.27
CA TRP A 197 12.49 6.89 -6.84
C TRP A 197 12.18 5.95 -5.67
N LEU A 198 12.59 4.66 -5.76
CA LEU A 198 12.42 3.68 -4.68
C LEU A 198 13.19 4.08 -3.42
N THR A 199 14.40 4.65 -3.56
CA THR A 199 15.20 5.11 -2.42
C THR A 199 14.50 6.26 -1.68
N ARG A 200 13.94 7.23 -2.41
CA ARG A 200 13.18 8.33 -1.81
C ARG A 200 11.94 7.82 -1.09
N LEU A 201 11.16 6.95 -1.72
CA LEU A 201 9.97 6.37 -1.11
C LEU A 201 10.31 5.53 0.13
N ALA A 202 11.39 4.74 0.08
CA ALA A 202 11.85 3.96 1.22
C ALA A 202 12.23 4.84 2.42
N SER A 203 12.81 6.02 2.18
CA SER A 203 13.12 6.99 3.22
C SER A 203 11.87 7.58 3.87
N GLU A 204 10.84 7.92 3.08
CA GLU A 204 9.55 8.38 3.59
C GLU A 204 8.87 7.33 4.48
N ILE A 205 8.85 6.06 4.03
CA ILE A 205 8.28 4.95 4.79
C ILE A 205 9.02 4.76 6.12
N ALA A 206 10.35 4.73 6.10
CA ALA A 206 11.14 4.55 7.32
C ALA A 206 10.92 5.69 8.34
N THR A 207 10.73 6.92 7.86
CA THR A 207 10.43 8.08 8.73
C THR A 207 9.07 7.91 9.41
N SER A 208 8.05 7.41 8.70
CA SER A 208 6.72 7.18 9.28
C SER A 208 6.72 6.07 10.32
N GLU A 209 7.45 4.99 10.07
CA GLU A 209 7.59 3.86 11.00
C GLU A 209 8.29 4.27 12.30
N ALA A 210 9.37 5.07 12.20
CA ALA A 210 10.07 5.60 13.36
C ALA A 210 9.18 6.51 14.23
N SER A 211 8.31 7.30 13.60
CA SER A 211 7.36 8.18 14.30
C SER A 211 6.25 7.42 15.01
N SER A 212 5.86 6.24 14.51
CA SER A 212 4.82 5.39 15.09
C SER A 212 5.34 4.51 16.24
N SER A 213 6.64 4.28 16.35
CA SER A 213 7.27 3.40 17.33
C SER A 213 7.73 4.11 18.62
N VAL A 214 7.59 5.42 18.73
CA VAL A 214 7.92 6.16 19.96
C VAL A 214 6.76 5.99 20.97
N PRO A 215 6.96 5.31 22.11
CA PRO A 215 5.94 5.23 23.16
C PRO A 215 5.69 6.65 23.70
N ARG A 216 4.44 7.09 23.70
CA ARG A 216 4.00 8.31 24.39
C ARG A 216 3.68 8.01 25.85
#